data_6f0e0d0cfa4ab296df1249b936374b03
#
_entry.id   6f0e0d0cfa4ab296df1249b936374b03
#
_cell.length_a   1.000
_cell.length_b   1.000
_cell.length_c   1.000
_cell.angle_alpha   90.00
_cell.angle_beta   90.00
_cell.angle_gamma   90.00
#
_symmetry.space_group_name_H-M   'P 1'
#
loop_
_entity.id
_entity.type
_entity.pdbx_description
1 polymer ?
#
loop_
_entity_poly.entity_id
_entity_poly.type
_entity_poly.pdbx_seq_one_letter_code
_entity_poly.pdbx_strand_id
1 'polypeptide(L)'
;CLRNGTTTVTSFCTTSVNSVDAIFEEAEKRKMCVVAGKTCMDRNAPEFLLDTVNSSYDESKKLIEKWHKTNRLVYAISPRFAPTSTPEQLECLGNLWSEHSDCIMQTHLSEQLEEINWVKELYPKAENYLSVYDKFNLVRENSIFGHCIHLSERELETLEERNSSVAHCPT
;
A
#
# COMPACT_ATOMS: atom_id res chain seq x y z
N CYS A 1 -14.17 3.01 15.95
CA CYS A 1 -14.84 3.13 14.64
C CYS A 1 -16.35 2.94 14.77
N LEU A 2 -16.90 1.74 14.99
CA LEU A 2 -18.35 1.46 14.97
C LEU A 2 -19.18 2.35 15.88
N ARG A 3 -18.73 2.65 17.12
CA ARG A 3 -19.43 3.55 18.05
C ARG A 3 -19.59 4.97 17.52
N ASN A 4 -18.76 5.38 16.56
CA ASN A 4 -18.79 6.70 15.94
C ASN A 4 -19.34 6.64 14.50
N GLY A 5 -20.02 5.55 14.12
CA GLY A 5 -20.66 5.41 12.81
C GLY A 5 -19.74 4.97 11.68
N THR A 6 -18.45 4.70 11.93
CA THR A 6 -17.52 4.21 10.89
C THR A 6 -17.69 2.71 10.74
N THR A 7 -18.24 2.28 9.59
CA THR A 7 -18.51 0.86 9.28
C THR A 7 -17.54 0.24 8.30
N THR A 8 -16.76 1.05 7.62
CA THR A 8 -15.75 0.65 6.64
C THR A 8 -14.48 1.43 6.89
N VAL A 9 -13.34 0.75 6.89
CA VAL A 9 -12.02 1.39 7.02
C VAL A 9 -11.03 0.78 6.05
N THR A 10 -10.13 1.62 5.54
CA THR A 10 -8.88 1.20 4.90
C THR A 10 -7.74 1.57 5.83
N SER A 11 -6.85 0.63 6.15
CA SER A 11 -5.83 0.81 7.17
C SER A 11 -4.52 0.14 6.82
N PHE A 12 -3.41 0.77 7.19
CA PHE A 12 -2.11 0.12 7.25
C PHE A 12 -1.99 -0.66 8.56
N CYS A 13 -1.52 -1.91 8.46
CA CYS A 13 -1.07 -2.68 9.62
C CYS A 13 0.43 -2.45 9.86
N THR A 14 1.01 -3.13 10.83
CA THR A 14 2.46 -3.18 10.99
C THR A 14 3.09 -4.14 9.96
N THR A 15 4.40 -4.31 10.01
CA THR A 15 5.12 -5.29 9.17
C THR A 15 4.90 -6.75 9.62
N SER A 16 4.27 -6.97 10.77
CA SER A 16 4.01 -8.31 11.32
C SER A 16 2.73 -8.93 10.76
N VAL A 17 2.82 -10.18 10.31
CA VAL A 17 1.67 -11.04 9.93
C VAL A 17 0.61 -11.06 11.03
N ASN A 18 1.02 -11.16 12.29
CA ASN A 18 0.11 -11.22 13.43
C ASN A 18 -0.77 -9.95 13.58
N SER A 19 -0.28 -8.81 13.14
CA SER A 19 -1.08 -7.56 13.20
C SER A 19 -2.23 -7.59 12.21
N VAL A 20 -2.04 -8.20 11.05
CA VAL A 20 -3.07 -8.40 10.03
C VAL A 20 -4.09 -9.43 10.49
N ASP A 21 -3.61 -10.55 11.05
CA ASP A 21 -4.49 -11.56 11.64
C ASP A 21 -5.39 -10.95 12.72
N ALA A 22 -4.81 -10.21 13.66
CA ALA A 22 -5.55 -9.60 14.77
C ALA A 22 -6.63 -8.61 14.30
N ILE A 23 -6.33 -7.74 13.31
CA ILE A 23 -7.34 -6.79 12.82
C ILE A 23 -8.46 -7.50 12.06
N PHE A 24 -8.14 -8.49 11.24
CA PHE A 24 -9.14 -9.21 10.46
C PHE A 24 -10.01 -10.12 11.33
N GLU A 25 -9.45 -10.82 12.31
CA GLU A 25 -10.22 -11.59 13.28
C GLU A 25 -11.22 -10.72 14.05
N GLU A 26 -10.79 -9.53 14.49
CA GLU A 26 -11.67 -8.61 15.22
C GLU A 26 -12.71 -7.95 14.31
N ALA A 27 -12.36 -7.64 13.07
CA ALA A 27 -13.27 -7.12 12.07
C ALA A 27 -14.37 -8.14 11.70
N GLU A 28 -13.99 -9.41 11.53
CA GLU A 28 -14.92 -10.49 11.25
C GLU A 28 -15.95 -10.68 12.35
N LYS A 29 -15.51 -10.75 13.62
CA LYS A 29 -16.39 -10.83 14.79
C LYS A 29 -17.43 -9.71 14.81
N ARG A 30 -17.05 -8.52 14.33
CA ARG A 30 -17.91 -7.32 14.32
C ARG A 30 -18.65 -7.12 13.00
N LYS A 31 -18.45 -7.99 12.02
CA LYS A 31 -19.00 -7.87 10.65
C LYS A 31 -18.66 -6.54 9.99
N MET A 32 -17.50 -5.98 10.31
CA MET A 32 -17.01 -4.72 9.79
C MET A 32 -16.35 -4.93 8.43
N CYS A 33 -16.54 -3.99 7.50
CA CYS A 33 -15.77 -3.97 6.27
C CYS A 33 -14.39 -3.38 6.53
N VAL A 34 -13.35 -4.16 6.29
CA VAL A 34 -11.96 -3.72 6.51
C VAL A 34 -11.11 -4.08 5.30
N VAL A 35 -10.42 -3.06 4.80
CA VAL A 35 -9.35 -3.19 3.81
C VAL A 35 -8.04 -3.01 4.56
N ALA A 36 -7.20 -4.03 4.61
CA ALA A 36 -5.93 -3.97 5.34
C ALA A 36 -4.91 -4.96 4.76
N GLY A 37 -3.66 -4.73 5.06
CA GLY A 37 -2.59 -5.64 4.67
C GLY A 37 -1.32 -5.37 5.45
N LYS A 38 -0.40 -6.31 5.38
CA LYS A 38 0.94 -6.20 5.96
C LYS A 38 1.68 -5.05 5.28
N THR A 39 2.18 -4.12 6.06
CA THR A 39 3.08 -3.06 5.55
C THR A 39 4.42 -3.68 5.17
N CYS A 40 4.88 -3.45 3.95
CA CYS A 40 6.14 -3.97 3.44
C CYS A 40 7.20 -2.88 3.39
N MET A 41 8.38 -3.16 3.95
CA MET A 41 9.58 -2.32 3.92
C MET A 41 10.80 -3.21 3.89
N ASP A 42 11.78 -2.94 3.03
CA ASP A 42 13.04 -3.70 2.95
C ASP A 42 14.30 -2.83 3.02
N ARG A 43 14.13 -1.52 3.23
CA ARG A 43 15.24 -0.55 3.47
C ARG A 43 14.77 0.65 4.29
N ASN A 44 15.73 1.45 4.73
CA ASN A 44 15.52 2.76 5.38
C ASN A 44 14.52 2.72 6.56
N ALA A 45 14.49 1.61 7.30
CA ALA A 45 13.69 1.43 8.50
C ALA A 45 14.50 0.66 9.55
N PRO A 46 14.11 0.68 10.84
CA PRO A 46 14.73 -0.13 11.85
C PRO A 46 14.73 -1.63 11.45
N GLU A 47 15.83 -2.33 11.74
CA GLU A 47 16.05 -3.72 11.31
C GLU A 47 14.87 -4.66 11.66
N PHE A 48 14.27 -4.49 12.84
CA PHE A 48 13.15 -5.30 13.29
C PHE A 48 11.81 -5.04 12.55
N LEU A 49 11.78 -4.02 11.67
CA LEU A 49 10.64 -3.72 10.80
C LEU A 49 10.92 -4.08 9.33
N LEU A 50 12.15 -4.52 9.02
CA LEU A 50 12.52 -4.82 7.65
C LEU A 50 12.05 -6.23 7.25
N ASP A 51 11.55 -6.30 6.04
CA ASP A 51 11.33 -7.53 5.29
C ASP A 51 12.53 -7.86 4.41
N THR A 52 12.56 -9.07 3.92
CA THR A 52 13.22 -9.39 2.65
C THR A 52 12.22 -9.29 1.52
N VAL A 53 12.68 -9.20 0.27
CA VAL A 53 11.80 -9.24 -0.90
C VAL A 53 10.92 -10.50 -0.88
N ASN A 54 11.51 -11.66 -0.55
CA ASN A 54 10.79 -12.92 -0.47
C ASN A 54 9.77 -12.95 0.67
N SER A 55 10.11 -12.46 1.87
CA SER A 55 9.14 -12.44 2.98
C SER A 55 7.98 -11.49 2.70
N SER A 56 8.23 -10.36 2.04
CA SER A 56 7.18 -9.44 1.59
C SER A 56 6.15 -10.14 0.70
N TYR A 57 6.61 -10.98 -0.22
CA TYR A 57 5.75 -11.77 -1.11
C TYR A 57 5.06 -12.93 -0.38
N ASP A 58 5.84 -13.81 0.23
CA ASP A 58 5.33 -15.06 0.79
C ASP A 58 4.33 -14.84 1.93
N GLU A 59 4.62 -13.89 2.81
CA GLU A 59 3.73 -13.56 3.92
C GLU A 59 2.47 -12.85 3.45
N SER A 60 2.59 -11.91 2.50
CA SER A 60 1.42 -11.25 1.89
C SER A 60 0.54 -12.25 1.15
N LYS A 61 1.12 -13.16 0.37
CA LYS A 61 0.37 -14.20 -0.34
C LYS A 61 -0.41 -15.11 0.62
N LYS A 62 0.22 -15.58 1.70
CA LYS A 62 -0.45 -16.38 2.74
C LYS A 62 -1.61 -15.64 3.39
N LEU A 63 -1.45 -14.33 3.63
CA LEU A 63 -2.51 -13.50 4.21
C LEU A 63 -3.65 -13.26 3.20
N ILE A 64 -3.34 -13.09 1.90
CA ILE A 64 -4.35 -13.03 0.85
C ILE A 64 -5.17 -14.32 0.82
N GLU A 65 -4.51 -15.48 0.74
CA GLU A 65 -5.14 -16.79 0.72
C GLU A 65 -6.01 -17.05 1.95
N LYS A 66 -5.61 -16.53 3.12
CA LYS A 66 -6.34 -16.68 4.38
C LYS A 66 -7.55 -15.75 4.50
N TRP A 67 -7.43 -14.49 4.09
CA TRP A 67 -8.36 -13.44 4.49
C TRP A 67 -9.10 -12.73 3.36
N HIS A 68 -8.51 -12.67 2.15
CA HIS A 68 -9.09 -11.89 1.07
C HIS A 68 -10.47 -12.45 0.67
N LYS A 69 -11.46 -11.57 0.62
CA LYS A 69 -12.88 -11.93 0.36
C LYS A 69 -13.52 -12.87 1.39
N THR A 70 -12.91 -13.06 2.55
CA THR A 70 -13.59 -13.70 3.67
C THR A 70 -14.61 -12.71 4.22
N ASN A 71 -15.90 -12.95 3.98
CA ASN A 71 -16.99 -12.04 4.33
C ASN A 71 -16.80 -10.62 3.75
N ARG A 72 -16.51 -9.64 4.61
CA ARG A 72 -16.33 -8.23 4.24
C ARG A 72 -14.88 -7.75 4.38
N LEU A 73 -13.93 -8.70 4.37
CA LEU A 73 -12.51 -8.43 4.50
C LEU A 73 -11.86 -8.39 3.13
N VAL A 74 -11.02 -7.38 2.90
CA VAL A 74 -10.28 -7.21 1.65
C VAL A 74 -8.80 -7.03 2.00
N TYR A 75 -7.93 -7.84 1.41
CA TYR A 75 -6.51 -7.65 1.58
C TYR A 75 -6.02 -6.49 0.73
N ALA A 76 -5.11 -5.69 1.29
CA ALA A 76 -4.41 -4.62 0.60
C ALA A 76 -2.90 -4.93 0.53
N ILE A 77 -2.36 -5.00 -0.68
CA ILE A 77 -0.91 -5.05 -0.90
C ILE A 77 -0.37 -3.66 -0.55
N SER A 78 0.53 -3.60 0.44
CA SER A 78 0.84 -2.34 1.10
C SER A 78 2.35 -2.05 1.19
N PRO A 79 3.05 -1.72 0.07
CA PRO A 79 4.33 -1.05 0.19
C PRO A 79 4.13 0.24 0.97
N ARG A 80 4.92 0.48 2.02
CA ARG A 80 4.70 1.66 2.85
C ARG A 80 4.80 2.95 2.03
N PHE A 81 5.94 3.17 1.39
CA PHE A 81 6.21 4.26 0.45
C PHE A 81 7.57 4.02 -0.23
N ALA A 82 7.83 4.67 -1.36
CA ALA A 82 9.03 4.42 -2.15
C ALA A 82 10.37 4.52 -1.38
N PRO A 83 10.58 5.45 -0.43
CA PRO A 83 11.82 5.50 0.34
C PRO A 83 12.16 4.24 1.12
N THR A 84 11.16 3.49 1.58
CA THR A 84 11.37 2.26 2.36
C THR A 84 11.26 0.96 1.55
N SER A 85 11.16 1.06 0.23
CA SER A 85 11.11 -0.08 -0.67
C SER A 85 12.26 -0.02 -1.69
N THR A 86 12.91 -1.16 -1.95
CA THR A 86 13.81 -1.27 -3.08
C THR A 86 13.03 -1.46 -4.39
N PRO A 87 13.64 -1.23 -5.57
CA PRO A 87 13.02 -1.58 -6.84
C PRO A 87 12.57 -3.04 -6.88
N GLU A 88 13.37 -3.94 -6.33
CA GLU A 88 13.11 -5.38 -6.27
C GLU A 88 11.86 -5.70 -5.43
N GLN A 89 11.67 -5.01 -4.30
CA GLN A 89 10.47 -5.16 -3.49
C GLN A 89 9.22 -4.62 -4.19
N LEU A 90 9.32 -3.44 -4.83
CA LEU A 90 8.19 -2.88 -5.60
C LEU A 90 7.79 -3.77 -6.77
N GLU A 91 8.78 -4.32 -7.52
CA GLU A 91 8.53 -5.26 -8.61
C GLU A 91 7.85 -6.54 -8.10
N CYS A 92 8.35 -7.09 -7.00
CA CYS A 92 7.79 -8.26 -6.36
C CYS A 92 6.33 -8.07 -5.92
N LEU A 93 6.02 -6.92 -5.30
CA LEU A 93 4.65 -6.58 -4.88
C LEU A 93 3.73 -6.27 -6.07
N GLY A 94 4.24 -5.67 -7.13
CA GLY A 94 3.51 -5.48 -8.40
C GLY A 94 3.15 -6.81 -9.07
N ASN A 95 4.07 -7.78 -9.05
CA ASN A 95 3.82 -9.14 -9.53
C ASN A 95 2.76 -9.86 -8.67
N LEU A 96 2.89 -9.80 -7.34
CA LEU A 96 1.89 -10.34 -6.42
C LEU A 96 0.50 -9.74 -6.68
N TRP A 97 0.43 -8.42 -6.90
CA TRP A 97 -0.85 -7.78 -7.21
C TRP A 97 -1.39 -8.20 -8.59
N SER A 98 -0.54 -8.51 -9.54
CA SER A 98 -0.98 -9.04 -10.84
C SER A 98 -1.54 -10.46 -10.73
N GLU A 99 -1.00 -11.28 -9.82
CA GLU A 99 -1.55 -12.61 -9.50
C GLU A 99 -2.91 -12.53 -8.75
N HIS A 100 -3.10 -11.48 -7.96
CA HIS A 100 -4.29 -11.24 -7.12
C HIS A 100 -4.90 -9.87 -7.46
N SER A 101 -5.31 -9.69 -8.72
CA SER A 101 -5.71 -8.39 -9.28
C SER A 101 -6.95 -7.77 -8.65
N ASP A 102 -7.71 -8.54 -7.91
CA ASP A 102 -8.91 -8.14 -7.16
C ASP A 102 -8.60 -7.66 -5.73
N CYS A 103 -7.35 -7.75 -5.28
CA CYS A 103 -6.88 -7.05 -4.09
C CYS A 103 -6.81 -5.54 -4.31
N ILE A 104 -6.82 -4.80 -3.22
CA ILE A 104 -6.45 -3.38 -3.23
C ILE A 104 -4.93 -3.26 -3.16
N MET A 105 -4.37 -2.21 -3.74
CA MET A 105 -3.01 -1.75 -3.42
C MET A 105 -3.11 -0.40 -2.70
N GLN A 106 -2.35 -0.20 -1.63
CA GLN A 106 -2.29 1.07 -0.93
C GLN A 106 -0.84 1.47 -0.61
N THR A 107 -0.55 2.75 -0.73
CA THR A 107 0.76 3.32 -0.40
C THR A 107 0.65 4.81 -0.07
N HIS A 108 1.74 5.44 0.37
CA HIS A 108 1.81 6.89 0.56
C HIS A 108 2.47 7.55 -0.66
N LEU A 109 2.07 8.77 -0.96
CA LEU A 109 2.54 9.52 -2.12
C LEU A 109 2.57 11.02 -1.84
N SER A 110 3.75 11.63 -2.02
CA SER A 110 3.93 13.10 -2.07
C SER A 110 3.32 13.85 -0.88
N GLU A 111 3.57 13.34 0.34
CA GLU A 111 3.11 13.96 1.59
C GLU A 111 3.93 15.22 1.91
N GLN A 112 5.26 15.16 1.74
CA GLN A 112 6.17 16.22 2.11
C GLN A 112 7.21 16.48 1.01
N LEU A 113 7.70 17.73 0.92
CA LEU A 113 8.71 18.11 -0.08
C LEU A 113 10.06 17.40 0.14
N GLU A 114 10.45 17.20 1.38
CA GLU A 114 11.66 16.47 1.76
C GLU A 114 11.58 15.00 1.32
N GLU A 115 10.41 14.37 1.46
CA GLU A 115 10.14 13.03 0.99
C GLU A 115 10.29 12.93 -0.54
N ILE A 116 9.73 13.89 -1.28
CA ILE A 116 9.84 13.94 -2.75
C ILE A 116 11.30 14.06 -3.18
N ASN A 117 12.09 14.91 -2.51
CA ASN A 117 13.51 15.05 -2.79
C ASN A 117 14.28 13.76 -2.50
N TRP A 118 13.97 13.10 -1.40
CA TRP A 118 14.56 11.80 -1.05
C TRP A 118 14.23 10.72 -2.10
N VAL A 119 12.99 10.70 -2.61
CA VAL A 119 12.62 9.78 -3.70
C VAL A 119 13.42 10.07 -4.97
N LYS A 120 13.63 11.35 -5.35
CA LYS A 120 14.48 11.72 -6.49
C LYS A 120 15.92 11.20 -6.36
N GLU A 121 16.47 11.23 -5.14
CA GLU A 121 17.83 10.70 -4.87
C GLU A 121 17.86 9.16 -5.00
N LEU A 122 16.85 8.47 -4.49
CA LEU A 122 16.76 7.02 -4.49
C LEU A 122 16.38 6.43 -5.85
N TYR A 123 15.61 7.18 -6.64
CA TYR A 123 15.10 6.78 -7.96
C TYR A 123 15.42 7.82 -9.05
N PRO A 124 16.71 8.09 -9.34
CA PRO A 124 17.13 9.20 -10.21
C PRO A 124 16.70 9.09 -11.68
N LYS A 125 16.16 7.92 -12.08
CA LYS A 125 15.63 7.69 -13.43
C LYS A 125 14.12 7.85 -13.52
N ALA A 126 13.44 8.06 -12.40
CA ALA A 126 12.00 8.30 -12.36
C ALA A 126 11.70 9.74 -12.78
N GLU A 127 10.66 9.94 -13.56
CA GLU A 127 10.22 11.26 -13.99
C GLU A 127 9.66 12.08 -12.83
N ASN A 128 8.88 11.44 -11.98
CA ASN A 128 8.27 11.98 -10.77
C ASN A 128 8.06 10.87 -9.73
N TYR A 129 7.48 11.20 -8.57
CA TYR A 129 7.29 10.22 -7.52
C TYR A 129 6.30 9.11 -7.93
N LEU A 130 5.17 9.45 -8.52
CA LEU A 130 4.16 8.49 -8.97
C LEU A 130 4.72 7.51 -10.00
N SER A 131 5.60 7.98 -10.90
CA SER A 131 6.24 7.15 -11.94
C SER A 131 7.12 6.03 -11.36
N VAL A 132 7.59 6.16 -10.12
CA VAL A 132 8.26 5.07 -9.41
C VAL A 132 7.32 3.88 -9.25
N TYR A 133 6.09 4.13 -8.83
CA TYR A 133 5.08 3.08 -8.65
C TYR A 133 4.53 2.56 -9.98
N ASP A 134 4.29 3.45 -10.96
CA ASP A 134 3.76 3.08 -12.28
C ASP A 134 4.70 2.12 -13.02
N LYS A 135 6.01 2.31 -12.90
CA LYS A 135 7.03 1.41 -13.45
C LYS A 135 6.86 -0.05 -13.00
N PHE A 136 6.35 -0.28 -11.81
CA PHE A 136 6.16 -1.62 -11.23
C PHE A 136 4.69 -2.07 -11.22
N ASN A 137 3.85 -1.50 -12.09
CA ASN A 137 2.41 -1.81 -12.21
C ASN A 137 1.60 -1.61 -10.91
N LEU A 138 2.01 -0.64 -10.08
CA LEU A 138 1.33 -0.30 -8.83
C LEU A 138 0.41 0.93 -8.97
N VAL A 139 0.18 1.42 -10.21
CA VAL A 139 -0.74 2.53 -10.52
C VAL A 139 -1.80 2.05 -11.49
N ARG A 140 -2.99 1.74 -10.98
CA ARG A 140 -4.14 1.29 -11.77
C ARG A 140 -5.42 1.32 -10.94
N GLU A 141 -6.54 0.97 -11.51
CA GLU A 141 -7.78 0.76 -10.78
C GLU A 141 -7.56 -0.11 -9.54
N ASN A 142 -8.20 0.23 -8.42
CA ASN A 142 -8.01 -0.36 -7.09
C ASN A 142 -6.68 0.00 -6.40
N SER A 143 -5.92 0.99 -6.88
CA SER A 143 -4.86 1.61 -6.09
C SER A 143 -5.37 2.79 -5.27
N ILE A 144 -4.85 2.93 -4.06
CA ILE A 144 -5.17 4.03 -3.13
C ILE A 144 -3.85 4.69 -2.70
N PHE A 145 -3.72 5.98 -3.00
CA PHE A 145 -2.55 6.78 -2.63
C PHE A 145 -2.89 7.71 -1.48
N GLY A 146 -2.21 7.54 -0.34
CA GLY A 146 -2.36 8.43 0.82
C GLY A 146 -1.71 9.79 0.59
N HIS A 147 -2.33 10.84 1.14
CA HIS A 147 -1.92 12.25 1.12
C HIS A 147 -2.03 12.94 -0.24
N CYS A 148 -1.10 12.71 -1.17
CA CYS A 148 -1.09 13.34 -2.50
C CYS A 148 -1.11 14.89 -2.45
N ILE A 149 -0.37 15.50 -1.51
CA ILE A 149 -0.42 16.94 -1.25
C ILE A 149 0.33 17.72 -2.34
N HIS A 150 1.50 17.21 -2.75
CA HIS A 150 2.42 17.91 -3.64
C HIS A 150 2.52 17.22 -5.00
N LEU A 151 1.38 16.94 -5.62
CA LEU A 151 1.34 16.36 -6.96
C LEU A 151 1.56 17.42 -8.05
N SER A 152 2.28 17.04 -9.10
CA SER A 152 2.32 17.79 -10.35
C SER A 152 1.05 17.53 -11.18
N GLU A 153 0.75 18.42 -12.16
CA GLU A 153 -0.35 18.20 -13.10
C GLU A 153 -0.26 16.86 -13.82
N ARG A 154 0.96 16.46 -14.22
CA ARG A 154 1.18 15.17 -14.89
C ARG A 154 0.87 13.96 -14.00
N GLU A 155 1.16 14.03 -12.70
CA GLU A 155 0.80 12.98 -11.75
C GLU A 155 -0.73 12.91 -11.55
N LEU A 156 -1.41 14.04 -11.49
CA LEU A 156 -2.87 14.10 -11.41
C LEU A 156 -3.53 13.48 -12.65
N GLU A 157 -3.07 13.84 -13.85
CA GLU A 157 -3.52 13.25 -15.12
C GLU A 157 -3.32 11.72 -15.10
N THR A 158 -2.15 11.25 -14.65
CA THR A 158 -1.84 9.82 -14.58
C THR A 158 -2.78 9.08 -13.62
N LEU A 159 -3.07 9.65 -12.44
CA LEU A 159 -4.02 9.06 -11.48
C LEU A 159 -5.43 8.96 -12.07
N GLU A 160 -5.87 9.99 -12.81
CA GLU A 160 -7.15 9.99 -13.50
C GLU A 160 -7.20 8.93 -14.62
N GLU A 161 -6.21 8.92 -15.53
CA GLU A 161 -6.09 7.95 -16.62
C GLU A 161 -6.09 6.50 -16.13
N ARG A 162 -5.50 6.25 -14.97
CA ARG A 162 -5.39 4.93 -14.33
C ARG A 162 -6.57 4.59 -13.41
N ASN A 163 -7.54 5.48 -13.27
CA ASN A 163 -8.68 5.32 -12.36
C ASN A 163 -8.26 4.98 -10.92
N SER A 164 -7.18 5.63 -10.47
CA SER A 164 -6.62 5.46 -9.14
C SER A 164 -7.32 6.35 -8.12
N SER A 165 -7.32 5.95 -6.86
CA SER A 165 -7.97 6.69 -5.77
C SER A 165 -6.96 7.43 -4.89
N VAL A 166 -7.37 8.57 -4.36
CA VAL A 166 -6.60 9.35 -3.38
C VAL A 166 -7.29 9.33 -2.03
N ALA A 167 -6.54 9.01 -0.98
CA ALA A 167 -6.99 9.13 0.41
C ALA A 167 -6.57 10.50 0.96
N HIS A 168 -7.52 11.41 1.10
CA HIS A 168 -7.29 12.72 1.70
C HIS A 168 -7.06 12.56 3.21
N CYS A 169 -5.89 12.99 3.67
CA CYS A 169 -5.46 12.93 5.07
C CYS A 169 -5.31 14.37 5.59
N PRO A 170 -6.35 14.98 6.16
CA PRO A 170 -6.39 16.43 6.41
C PRO A 170 -5.61 16.90 7.65
N THR A 171 -4.98 16.02 8.42
CA THR A 171 -4.24 16.38 9.66
C THR A 171 -2.83 15.86 9.63
#